data_047ba27362ab4298797eed684890fd50
#
_entry.id   047ba27362ab4298797eed684890fd50
#
_cell.length_a   1.000
_cell.length_b   1.000
_cell.length_c   1.000
_cell.angle_alpha   90.00
_cell.angle_beta   90.00
_cell.angle_gamma   90.00
#
_symmetry.space_group_name_H-M   'P 1'
#
loop_
_entity.id
_entity.type
_entity.pdbx_description
1 polymer ?
#
loop_
_entity_poly.entity_id
_entity_poly.type
_entity_poly.pdbx_seq_one_letter_code
_entity_poly.pdbx_strand_id
1 'polypeptide(L)'
;LYNAAAWSIDTELYFAGGAGRQGRVDAAGKKVRARSLDSVLAGKKCTYIKYDVEGADLEAIKGSEYTISRYAPKICSALYHRPYDYITLPLYINSLCKGYKFYIRQERYYPAWETNLFCVHDK
;
A
#
# COMPACT_ATOMS: atom_id res chain seq x y z
N LEU A 1 -9.47 -0.19 15.08
CA LEU A 1 -8.54 0.82 14.58
C LEU A 1 -7.17 0.63 15.21
N TYR A 2 -6.11 0.61 14.39
CA TYR A 2 -4.73 0.50 14.85
C TYR A 2 -4.03 1.83 14.60
N ASN A 3 -3.39 2.38 15.64
CA ASN A 3 -2.55 3.57 15.52
C ASN A 3 -1.12 3.12 15.17
N ALA A 4 -0.89 2.79 13.90
CA ALA A 4 0.39 2.33 13.39
C ALA A 4 0.52 2.67 11.90
N ALA A 5 1.74 2.84 11.42
CA ALA A 5 2.03 2.90 9.98
C ALA A 5 1.91 1.51 9.36
N ALA A 6 1.41 1.43 8.11
CA ALA A 6 1.44 0.19 7.34
C ALA A 6 2.86 -0.03 6.78
N TRP A 7 3.42 -1.22 6.99
CA TRP A 7 4.80 -1.56 6.60
C TRP A 7 4.94 -3.05 6.28
N SER A 8 6.10 -3.46 5.80
CA SER A 8 6.39 -4.85 5.44
C SER A 8 6.48 -5.81 6.63
N ILE A 9 6.90 -5.30 7.78
CA ILE A 9 7.04 -6.07 9.03
C ILE A 9 6.59 -5.24 10.23
N ASP A 10 6.32 -5.91 11.34
CA ASP A 10 6.06 -5.26 12.62
C ASP A 10 7.37 -4.70 13.18
N THR A 11 7.46 -3.38 13.32
CA THR A 11 8.67 -2.67 13.76
C THR A 11 8.33 -1.28 14.26
N GLU A 12 9.34 -0.48 14.50
CA GLU A 12 9.25 0.96 14.78
C GLU A 12 9.98 1.72 13.69
N LEU A 13 9.36 2.75 13.17
CA LEU A 13 9.89 3.64 12.15
C LEU A 13 9.99 5.06 12.69
N TYR A 14 10.85 5.85 12.10
CA TYR A 14 10.96 7.27 12.38
C TYR A 14 10.35 8.06 11.21
N PHE A 15 9.41 8.94 11.51
CA PHE A 15 8.76 9.80 10.52
C PHE A 15 9.16 11.24 10.75
N ALA A 16 9.74 11.87 9.75
CA ALA A 16 9.88 13.32 9.71
C ALA A 16 8.52 13.93 9.35
N GLY A 17 7.91 14.61 10.32
CA GLY A 17 6.71 15.41 10.11
C GLY A 17 7.06 16.77 9.53
N GLY A 18 6.81 16.99 8.23
CA GLY A 18 6.64 18.33 7.69
C GLY A 18 5.19 18.75 7.79
N ALA A 19 4.89 20.04 7.95
CA ALA A 19 3.54 20.56 7.83
C ALA A 19 3.06 20.34 6.38
N GLY A 20 2.26 19.29 6.14
CA GLY A 20 1.73 18.96 4.82
C GLY A 20 1.61 17.44 4.59
N ARG A 21 1.11 17.08 3.40
CA ARG A 21 0.81 15.71 2.96
C ARG A 21 2.05 14.82 2.66
N GLN A 22 3.24 15.17 3.14
CA GLN A 22 4.49 14.46 2.83
C GLN A 22 5.18 13.95 4.10
N GLY A 23 4.51 13.03 4.80
CA GLY A 23 5.17 12.24 5.83
C GLY A 23 6.06 11.19 5.16
N ARG A 24 7.39 11.21 5.39
CA ARG A 24 8.27 10.13 4.92
C ARG A 24 9.05 9.53 6.08
N VAL A 25 9.48 8.30 5.89
CA VAL A 25 10.40 7.62 6.83
C VAL A 25 11.73 8.35 6.82
N ASP A 26 12.16 8.86 7.98
CA ASP A 26 13.40 9.61 8.15
C ASP A 26 13.96 9.40 9.55
N ALA A 27 15.26 9.12 9.65
CA ALA A 27 15.93 8.81 10.92
C ALA A 27 15.87 9.94 11.97
N ALA A 28 15.61 11.17 11.57
CA ALA A 28 15.46 12.33 12.48
C ALA A 28 14.03 12.60 12.91
N GLY A 29 13.07 11.73 12.54
CA GLY A 29 11.65 11.93 12.75
C GLY A 29 11.12 11.45 14.09
N LYS A 30 9.80 11.62 14.30
CA LYS A 30 9.09 11.05 15.45
C LYS A 30 8.96 9.54 15.30
N LYS A 31 9.22 8.81 16.38
CA LYS A 31 9.07 7.36 16.45
C LYS A 31 7.60 6.97 16.32
N VAL A 32 7.28 6.08 15.38
CA VAL A 32 5.94 5.58 15.11
C VAL A 32 5.99 4.06 15.02
N ARG A 33 5.03 3.40 15.64
CA ARG A 33 4.85 1.95 15.50
C ARG A 33 4.45 1.63 14.06
N ALA A 34 5.06 0.61 13.46
CA ALA A 34 4.72 0.07 12.16
C ALA A 34 4.25 -1.37 12.26
N ARG A 35 3.28 -1.76 11.43
CA ARG A 35 2.73 -3.10 11.41
C ARG A 35 2.46 -3.57 9.99
N SER A 36 2.67 -4.86 9.78
CA SER A 36 2.23 -5.52 8.56
C SER A 36 0.72 -5.80 8.61
N LEU A 37 0.06 -5.77 7.47
CA LEU A 37 -1.37 -6.10 7.38
C LEU A 37 -1.60 -7.57 7.75
N ASP A 38 -0.69 -8.45 7.37
CA ASP A 38 -0.77 -9.88 7.69
C ASP A 38 -0.76 -10.13 9.19
N SER A 39 0.06 -9.40 9.96
CA SER A 39 0.06 -9.49 11.42
C SER A 39 -1.23 -8.95 12.05
N VAL A 40 -1.77 -7.86 11.50
CA VAL A 40 -3.02 -7.25 11.97
C VAL A 40 -4.22 -8.15 11.71
N LEU A 41 -4.28 -8.78 10.54
CA LEU A 41 -5.38 -9.66 10.16
C LEU A 41 -5.28 -11.04 10.83
N ALA A 42 -4.07 -11.49 11.19
CA ALA A 42 -3.83 -12.78 11.82
C ALA A 42 -4.56 -13.94 11.09
N GLY A 43 -4.47 -13.97 9.76
CA GLY A 43 -5.10 -14.99 8.91
C GLY A 43 -6.59 -14.77 8.61
N LYS A 44 -7.21 -13.71 9.10
CA LYS A 44 -8.61 -13.40 8.79
C LYS A 44 -8.76 -12.99 7.32
N LYS A 45 -9.88 -13.42 6.71
CA LYS A 45 -10.21 -13.08 5.32
C LYS A 45 -10.34 -11.56 5.14
N CYS A 46 -9.67 -11.05 4.10
CA CYS A 46 -9.79 -9.69 3.62
C CYS A 46 -10.40 -9.69 2.21
N THR A 47 -11.29 -8.76 1.91
CA THR A 47 -11.97 -8.65 0.62
C THR A 47 -11.60 -7.39 -0.15
N TYR A 48 -11.10 -6.37 0.54
CA TYR A 48 -10.69 -5.09 -0.06
C TYR A 48 -9.56 -4.46 0.77
N ILE A 49 -8.56 -3.92 0.07
CA ILE A 49 -7.46 -3.16 0.67
C ILE A 49 -7.29 -1.85 -0.10
N LYS A 50 -7.15 -0.74 0.64
CA LYS A 50 -6.71 0.54 0.06
C LYS A 50 -5.32 0.88 0.62
N TYR A 51 -4.39 1.17 -0.28
CA TYR A 51 -3.08 1.74 0.03
C TYR A 51 -3.03 3.19 -0.45
N ASP A 52 -2.62 4.07 0.44
CA ASP A 52 -2.39 5.49 0.20
C ASP A 52 -1.47 5.99 1.32
N VAL A 53 -0.22 5.53 1.27
CA VAL A 53 0.75 5.59 2.37
C VAL A 53 1.97 6.43 2.01
N GLU A 54 1.75 7.49 1.27
CA GLU A 54 2.72 8.56 0.99
C GLU A 54 4.07 8.04 0.45
N GLY A 55 4.00 7.06 -0.49
CA GLY A 55 5.17 6.47 -1.14
C GLY A 55 5.79 5.27 -0.41
N ALA A 56 5.17 4.79 0.66
CA ALA A 56 5.50 3.52 1.29
C ALA A 56 4.63 2.35 0.77
N ASP A 57 3.93 2.55 -0.36
CA ASP A 57 2.93 1.62 -0.88
C ASP A 57 3.51 0.23 -1.15
N LEU A 58 4.71 0.13 -1.73
CA LEU A 58 5.37 -1.16 -1.95
C LEU A 58 5.67 -1.88 -0.63
N GLU A 59 6.14 -1.18 0.40
CA GLU A 59 6.42 -1.78 1.70
C GLU A 59 5.13 -2.25 2.40
N ALA A 60 4.05 -1.47 2.29
CA ALA A 60 2.75 -1.86 2.82
C ALA A 60 2.18 -3.09 2.10
N ILE A 61 2.37 -3.20 0.77
CA ILE A 61 1.97 -4.38 -0.03
C ILE A 61 2.80 -5.60 0.37
N LYS A 62 4.10 -5.47 0.60
CA LYS A 62 4.94 -6.56 1.13
C LYS A 62 4.41 -7.07 2.47
N GLY A 63 3.95 -6.19 3.35
CA GLY A 63 3.32 -6.56 4.61
C GLY A 63 1.95 -7.24 4.48
N SER A 64 1.50 -7.50 3.25
CA SER A 64 0.20 -8.08 2.93
C SER A 64 0.31 -9.32 2.02
N GLU A 65 1.50 -9.89 1.87
CA GLU A 65 1.78 -10.97 0.91
C GLU A 65 0.92 -12.20 1.14
N TYR A 66 0.80 -12.64 2.39
CA TYR A 66 -0.06 -13.77 2.74
C TYR A 66 -1.53 -13.48 2.42
N THR A 67 -2.02 -12.32 2.82
CA THR A 67 -3.41 -11.90 2.58
C THR A 67 -3.73 -11.84 1.09
N ILE A 68 -2.85 -11.22 0.29
CA ILE A 68 -3.02 -11.10 -1.17
C ILE A 68 -3.00 -12.47 -1.84
N SER A 69 -1.99 -13.28 -1.54
CA SER A 69 -1.84 -14.62 -2.13
C SER A 69 -2.99 -15.56 -1.76
N ARG A 70 -3.47 -15.48 -0.51
CA ARG A 70 -4.48 -16.41 0.01
C ARG A 70 -5.91 -16.04 -0.35
N TYR A 71 -6.22 -14.75 -0.33
CA TYR A 71 -7.60 -14.28 -0.43
C TYR A 71 -7.90 -13.48 -1.70
N ALA A 72 -6.89 -13.06 -2.44
CA ALA A 72 -6.99 -12.23 -3.63
C ALA A 72 -8.01 -11.08 -3.46
N PRO A 73 -7.84 -10.19 -2.45
CA PRO A 73 -8.74 -9.08 -2.21
C PRO A 73 -8.73 -8.11 -3.40
N LYS A 74 -9.79 -7.33 -3.58
CA LYS A 74 -9.72 -6.15 -4.45
C LYS A 74 -8.73 -5.17 -3.84
N ILE A 75 -7.87 -4.56 -4.66
CA ILE A 75 -6.86 -3.61 -4.20
C ILE A 75 -7.06 -2.27 -4.91
N CYS A 76 -6.95 -1.19 -4.14
CA CYS A 76 -6.81 0.17 -4.65
C CYS A 76 -5.51 0.75 -4.08
N SER A 77 -4.58 1.16 -4.92
CA SER A 77 -3.30 1.75 -4.48
C SER A 77 -3.04 3.06 -5.20
N ALA A 78 -2.58 4.08 -4.47
CA ALA A 78 -2.10 5.32 -5.04
C ALA A 78 -0.85 5.07 -5.90
N LEU A 79 -0.78 5.70 -7.09
CA LEU A 79 0.36 5.57 -8.02
C LEU A 79 1.17 6.87 -8.15
N TYR A 80 0.70 7.95 -7.55
CA TYR A 80 1.25 9.29 -7.79
C TYR A 80 2.39 9.68 -6.85
N HIS A 81 2.71 8.85 -5.86
CA HIS A 81 3.76 9.17 -4.90
C HIS A 81 5.17 8.98 -5.48
N ARG A 82 5.37 7.97 -6.32
CA ARG A 82 6.67 7.66 -6.96
C ARG A 82 6.49 7.28 -8.42
N PRO A 83 7.29 7.82 -9.35
CA PRO A 83 7.14 7.55 -10.79
C PRO A 83 7.20 6.06 -11.16
N TYR A 84 8.00 5.28 -10.45
CA TYR A 84 8.15 3.85 -10.73
C TYR A 84 7.01 2.96 -10.17
N ASP A 85 6.14 3.51 -9.32
CA ASP A 85 5.01 2.77 -8.75
C ASP A 85 4.03 2.30 -9.82
N TYR A 86 3.92 3.02 -10.95
CA TYR A 86 3.13 2.61 -12.13
C TYR A 86 3.53 1.24 -12.71
N ILE A 87 4.77 0.84 -12.51
CA ILE A 87 5.33 -0.43 -13.00
C ILE A 87 5.54 -1.39 -11.84
N THR A 88 6.15 -0.94 -10.77
CA THR A 88 6.57 -1.79 -9.65
C THR A 88 5.39 -2.42 -8.92
N LEU A 89 4.35 -1.64 -8.59
CA LEU A 89 3.23 -2.15 -7.80
C LEU A 89 2.42 -3.21 -8.55
N PRO A 90 1.97 -3.00 -9.81
CA PRO A 90 1.23 -4.04 -10.51
C PRO A 90 2.07 -5.30 -10.78
N LEU A 91 3.35 -5.18 -11.10
CA LEU A 91 4.23 -6.33 -11.29
C LEU A 91 4.40 -7.12 -9.98
N TYR A 92 4.59 -6.43 -8.86
CA TYR A 92 4.73 -7.08 -7.57
C TYR A 92 3.44 -7.80 -7.14
N ILE A 93 2.28 -7.13 -7.24
CA ILE A 93 0.98 -7.75 -6.94
C ILE A 93 0.73 -8.97 -7.83
N ASN A 94 1.05 -8.88 -9.14
CA ASN A 94 0.92 -10.00 -10.06
C ASN A 94 1.88 -11.17 -9.74
N SER A 95 3.02 -10.90 -9.12
CA SER A 95 3.92 -11.96 -8.66
C SER A 95 3.37 -12.74 -7.47
N LEU A 96 2.61 -12.07 -6.59
CA LEU A 96 2.00 -12.68 -5.41
C LEU A 96 0.76 -13.52 -5.74
N CYS A 97 -0.06 -13.07 -6.67
CA CYS A 97 -1.27 -13.76 -7.05
C CYS A 97 -1.58 -13.53 -8.53
N LYS A 98 -1.53 -14.58 -9.33
CA LYS A 98 -1.89 -14.52 -10.76
C LYS A 98 -3.41 -14.38 -10.94
N GLY A 99 -3.83 -13.76 -12.05
CA GLY A 99 -5.24 -13.60 -12.38
C GLY A 99 -5.84 -12.25 -12.01
N TYR A 100 -5.08 -11.36 -11.41
CA TYR A 100 -5.51 -9.98 -11.27
C TYR A 100 -5.61 -9.28 -12.61
N LYS A 101 -6.70 -8.53 -12.81
CA LYS A 101 -6.86 -7.51 -13.84
C LYS A 101 -6.50 -6.16 -13.24
N PHE A 102 -5.70 -5.40 -13.95
CA PHE A 102 -5.16 -4.12 -13.50
C PHE A 102 -5.79 -2.98 -14.29
N TYR A 103 -6.32 -1.99 -13.58
CA TYR A 103 -6.92 -0.80 -14.16
C TYR A 103 -6.28 0.42 -13.54
N ILE A 104 -5.85 1.38 -14.35
CA ILE A 104 -5.36 2.68 -13.89
C ILE A 104 -6.46 3.70 -14.17
N ARG A 105 -6.81 4.46 -13.15
CA ARG A 105 -7.76 5.56 -13.27
C ARG A 105 -7.18 6.81 -12.64
N GLN A 106 -7.32 7.90 -13.36
CA GLN A 106 -7.04 9.24 -12.86
C GLN A 106 -8.36 9.95 -12.62
N GLU A 107 -8.57 10.43 -11.40
CA GLU A 107 -9.69 11.30 -11.09
C GLU A 107 -9.44 12.70 -11.71
N ARG A 108 -10.52 13.46 -11.93
CA ARG A 108 -10.44 14.80 -12.53
C ARG A 108 -9.84 15.81 -11.55
N TYR A 109 -8.58 15.66 -11.22
CA TYR A 109 -7.84 16.57 -10.36
C TYR A 109 -6.51 16.96 -11.02
N TYR A 110 -6.18 18.24 -10.98
CA TYR A 110 -4.90 18.75 -11.48
C TYR A 110 -4.05 19.26 -10.29
N PRO A 111 -2.77 18.90 -10.22
CA PRO A 111 -2.01 17.94 -11.03
C PRO A 111 -2.39 16.49 -10.68
N ALA A 112 -2.00 15.50 -11.45
CA ALA A 112 -2.40 14.09 -11.47
C ALA A 112 -2.30 13.28 -10.14
N TRP A 113 -2.54 13.92 -9.00
CA TRP A 113 -2.36 13.36 -7.66
C TRP A 113 -3.43 12.33 -7.24
N GLU A 114 -4.44 12.10 -8.04
CA GLU A 114 -5.48 11.13 -7.75
C GLU A 114 -5.45 9.99 -8.78
N THR A 115 -4.24 9.57 -9.20
CA THR A 115 -4.10 8.41 -10.07
C THR A 115 -3.98 7.15 -9.23
N ASN A 116 -4.93 6.23 -9.41
CA ASN A 116 -5.04 5.01 -8.62
C ASN A 116 -4.96 3.77 -9.49
N LEU A 117 -4.30 2.74 -8.97
CA LEU A 117 -4.30 1.38 -9.47
C LEU A 117 -5.43 0.60 -8.81
N PHE A 118 -6.28 0.00 -9.61
CA PHE A 118 -7.30 -0.94 -9.15
C PHE A 118 -6.94 -2.34 -9.62
N CYS A 119 -6.82 -3.27 -8.68
CA CYS A 119 -6.58 -4.67 -8.96
C CYS A 119 -7.84 -5.46 -8.61
N VAL A 120 -8.39 -6.16 -9.59
CA VAL A 120 -9.61 -6.96 -9.43
C VAL A 120 -9.30 -8.39 -9.86
N HIS A 121 -9.61 -9.34 -9.01
CA HIS A 121 -9.48 -10.76 -9.30
C HIS A 121 -10.87 -11.35 -9.57
N ASP A 122 -11.02 -12.01 -10.70
CA ASP A 122 -12.23 -12.79 -11.00
C ASP A 122 -12.12 -14.13 -10.22
N LYS A 123 -12.86 -14.24 -9.15
CA LYS A 123 -13.01 -15.50 -8.39
C LYS A 123 -14.25 -16.22 -8.83
#